data_09ba85ca5552a9d53f4e1b58da7b9712
#
_entry.id   09ba85ca5552a9d53f4e1b58da7b9712
#
_cell.length_a   1.000
_cell.length_b   1.000
_cell.length_c   1.000
_cell.angle_alpha   90.00
_cell.angle_beta   90.00
_cell.angle_gamma   90.00
#
_symmetry.space_group_name_H-M   'P 1'
#
loop_
_entity.id
_entity.type
_entity.pdbx_description
1 polymer ?
#
loop_
_entity_poly.entity_id
_entity_poly.type
_entity_poly.pdbx_seq_one_letter_code
_entity_poly.pdbx_strand_id
1 'polypeptide(L)'
;DAAMMRVQKTVLALMNVDSVSPEELEAAISYYTEALDDPKRVMEAAATLPYMLYAMGLVGVYPERIKALAELLEEKTKDIDDLPYSFYSGIENVFHNLGEYDKALFYVQRALEMTEKDTGSYFTTLHNYLQLKKEMGHLLEVQDVIIEALAKVKELFGEKNVMCSSYKMAYISVLMERRENEKAYEEIQKLIPIVREHEGEACAKEVEMMQIRVLAQMGREEEAFELGEKLRPLIRQIGGDEWGLMKALDRTINNVKTGVYRPKT
;
A
#
# COMPACT_ATOMS: atom_id res chain seq x y z
N ASP A 1 1.49 28.91 -17.56
CA ASP A 1 2.88 29.20 -17.22
C ASP A 1 3.77 28.02 -17.61
N ALA A 2 4.86 28.29 -18.36
CA ALA A 2 5.74 27.23 -18.88
C ALA A 2 6.47 26.47 -17.76
N ALA A 3 6.76 27.11 -16.64
CA ALA A 3 7.37 26.48 -15.48
C ALA A 3 6.41 25.47 -14.83
N MET A 4 5.17 25.86 -14.61
CA MET A 4 4.13 24.99 -14.08
C MET A 4 3.89 23.76 -14.97
N MET A 5 3.85 23.94 -16.28
CA MET A 5 3.69 22.81 -17.23
C MET A 5 4.86 21.82 -17.15
N ARG A 6 6.10 22.30 -17.00
CA ARG A 6 7.27 21.43 -16.82
C ARG A 6 7.18 20.63 -15.54
N VAL A 7 6.84 21.29 -14.44
CA VAL A 7 6.70 20.66 -13.12
C VAL A 7 5.61 19.59 -13.14
N GLN A 8 4.44 19.88 -13.71
CA GLN A 8 3.35 18.91 -13.85
C GLN A 8 3.78 17.69 -14.67
N LYS A 9 4.55 17.90 -15.75
CA LYS A 9 5.11 16.80 -16.54
C LYS A 9 6.08 15.94 -15.70
N THR A 10 6.94 16.56 -14.91
CA THR A 10 7.85 15.87 -13.99
C THR A 10 7.09 15.03 -12.95
N VAL A 11 6.05 15.60 -12.33
CA VAL A 11 5.21 14.85 -11.37
C VAL A 11 4.52 13.66 -12.04
N LEU A 12 3.99 13.85 -13.24
CA LEU A 12 3.36 12.75 -13.99
C LEU A 12 4.37 11.65 -14.35
N ALA A 13 5.58 12.02 -14.75
CA ALA A 13 6.66 11.06 -15.04
C ALA A 13 7.03 10.26 -13.77
N LEU A 14 7.19 10.92 -12.63
CA LEU A 14 7.42 10.26 -11.34
C LEU A 14 6.30 9.28 -10.99
N MET A 15 5.04 9.67 -11.14
CA MET A 15 3.89 8.81 -10.85
C MET A 15 3.81 7.58 -11.77
N ASN A 16 4.31 7.68 -12.99
CA ASN A 16 4.43 6.56 -13.92
C ASN A 16 5.72 5.73 -13.71
N VAL A 17 6.52 6.07 -12.70
CA VAL A 17 7.82 5.45 -12.43
C VAL A 17 8.78 5.59 -13.63
N ASP A 18 8.60 6.65 -14.42
CA ASP A 18 9.52 7.01 -15.48
C ASP A 18 10.78 7.69 -14.93
N SER A 19 11.85 7.63 -15.70
CA SER A 19 13.09 8.32 -15.33
C SER A 19 12.92 9.84 -15.41
N VAL A 20 13.29 10.51 -14.33
CA VAL A 20 13.29 11.98 -14.22
C VAL A 20 14.74 12.42 -13.93
N SER A 21 15.21 13.47 -14.63
CA SER A 21 16.55 13.99 -14.35
C SER A 21 16.63 14.66 -12.97
N PRO A 22 17.81 14.67 -12.33
CA PRO A 22 18.00 15.36 -11.06
C PRO A 22 17.59 16.84 -11.11
N GLU A 23 17.86 17.51 -12.23
CA GLU A 23 17.52 18.93 -12.43
C GLU A 23 16.00 19.14 -12.51
N GLU A 24 15.29 18.26 -13.19
CA GLU A 24 13.81 18.32 -13.27
C GLU A 24 13.18 18.06 -11.90
N LEU A 25 13.72 17.09 -11.16
CA LEU A 25 13.25 16.79 -9.80
C LEU A 25 13.46 17.99 -8.86
N GLU A 26 14.66 18.58 -8.86
CA GLU A 26 14.96 19.77 -8.04
C GLU A 26 14.06 20.95 -8.40
N ALA A 27 13.83 21.19 -9.69
CA ALA A 27 12.93 22.24 -10.14
C ALA A 27 11.49 22.03 -9.65
N ALA A 28 11.00 20.79 -9.64
CA ALA A 28 9.69 20.45 -9.13
C ALA A 28 9.61 20.62 -7.59
N ILE A 29 10.61 20.18 -6.86
CA ILE A 29 10.71 20.38 -5.41
C ILE A 29 10.70 21.87 -5.06
N SER A 30 11.56 22.67 -5.70
CA SER A 30 11.63 24.12 -5.47
C SER A 30 10.30 24.81 -5.76
N TYR A 31 9.66 24.46 -6.88
CA TYR A 31 8.38 25.04 -7.28
C TYR A 31 7.28 24.84 -6.21
N TYR A 32 7.15 23.61 -5.66
CA TYR A 32 6.14 23.35 -4.63
C TYR A 32 6.54 23.82 -3.26
N THR A 33 7.82 23.80 -2.87
CA THR A 33 8.27 24.36 -1.59
C THR A 33 8.11 25.88 -1.53
N GLU A 34 8.39 26.59 -2.64
CA GLU A 34 8.10 28.03 -2.76
C GLU A 34 6.59 28.31 -2.71
N ALA A 35 5.77 27.42 -3.30
CA ALA A 35 4.32 27.55 -3.29
C ALA A 35 3.73 27.41 -1.87
N LEU A 36 4.39 26.70 -0.96
CA LEU A 36 3.94 26.59 0.44
C LEU A 36 4.03 27.92 1.20
N ASP A 37 4.89 28.85 0.75
CA ASP A 37 5.04 30.19 1.35
C ASP A 37 4.12 31.25 0.70
N ASP A 38 3.43 30.89 -0.39
CA ASP A 38 2.51 31.77 -1.11
C ASP A 38 1.05 31.46 -0.74
N PRO A 39 0.32 32.37 -0.06
CA PRO A 39 -1.09 32.14 0.30
C PRO A 39 -2.02 31.84 -0.86
N LYS A 40 -1.64 32.17 -2.10
CA LYS A 40 -2.43 31.89 -3.31
C LYS A 40 -2.14 30.52 -3.90
N ARG A 41 -1.01 29.92 -3.53
CA ARG A 41 -0.51 28.66 -4.11
C ARG A 41 -0.39 27.53 -3.10
N VAL A 42 -0.48 27.81 -1.80
CA VAL A 42 -0.32 26.82 -0.74
C VAL A 42 -1.29 25.63 -0.91
N MET A 43 -2.52 25.89 -1.35
CA MET A 43 -3.51 24.84 -1.57
C MET A 43 -3.15 23.96 -2.78
N GLU A 44 -2.55 24.52 -3.84
CA GLU A 44 -2.02 23.74 -4.96
C GLU A 44 -0.87 22.83 -4.50
N ALA A 45 0.06 23.38 -3.72
CA ALA A 45 1.16 22.60 -3.17
C ALA A 45 0.67 21.51 -2.22
N ALA A 46 -0.26 21.82 -1.32
CA ALA A 46 -0.86 20.87 -0.39
C ALA A 46 -1.58 19.72 -1.11
N ALA A 47 -2.24 20.01 -2.24
CA ALA A 47 -2.92 18.98 -3.03
C ALA A 47 -1.97 18.06 -3.80
N THR A 48 -0.80 18.53 -4.21
CA THR A 48 0.06 17.84 -5.20
C THR A 48 1.35 17.29 -4.60
N LEU A 49 1.98 18.04 -3.68
CA LEU A 49 3.28 17.67 -3.10
C LEU A 49 3.26 16.30 -2.42
N PRO A 50 2.22 15.89 -1.66
CA PRO A 50 2.19 14.56 -1.06
C PRO A 50 2.33 13.42 -2.09
N TYR A 51 1.63 13.50 -3.21
CA TYR A 51 1.73 12.50 -4.28
C TYR A 51 3.10 12.50 -4.96
N MET A 52 3.71 13.68 -5.13
CA MET A 52 5.07 13.77 -5.64
C MET A 52 6.06 13.11 -4.68
N LEU A 53 5.95 13.34 -3.38
CA LEU A 53 6.79 12.72 -2.35
C LEU A 53 6.64 11.20 -2.33
N TYR A 54 5.41 10.71 -2.44
CA TYR A 54 5.15 9.27 -2.57
C TYR A 54 5.83 8.69 -3.82
N ALA A 55 5.66 9.33 -4.98
CA ALA A 55 6.26 8.89 -6.23
C ALA A 55 7.80 8.96 -6.20
N MET A 56 8.39 9.94 -5.52
CA MET A 56 9.84 10.01 -5.29
C MET A 56 10.36 8.76 -4.56
N GLY A 57 9.59 8.23 -3.61
CA GLY A 57 9.90 6.97 -2.93
C GLY A 57 9.93 5.77 -3.88
N LEU A 58 9.01 5.72 -4.85
CA LEU A 58 8.96 4.65 -5.85
C LEU A 58 10.17 4.64 -6.79
N VAL A 59 10.73 5.81 -7.11
CA VAL A 59 11.93 5.94 -7.99
C VAL A 59 13.25 5.97 -7.22
N GLY A 60 13.22 5.68 -5.92
CA GLY A 60 14.42 5.46 -5.11
C GLY A 60 15.10 6.73 -4.56
N VAL A 61 14.34 7.82 -4.41
CA VAL A 61 14.84 9.01 -3.69
C VAL A 61 15.03 8.67 -2.21
N TYR A 62 16.08 9.20 -1.59
CA TYR A 62 16.46 8.90 -0.21
C TYR A 62 15.34 9.24 0.79
N PRO A 63 14.94 8.28 1.66
CA PRO A 63 13.85 8.46 2.61
C PRO A 63 13.97 9.69 3.51
N GLU A 64 15.19 10.04 3.92
CA GLU A 64 15.46 11.21 4.77
C GLU A 64 15.05 12.52 4.10
N ARG A 65 15.24 12.61 2.79
CA ARG A 65 14.84 13.78 2.01
C ARG A 65 13.32 13.88 1.89
N ILE A 66 12.67 12.75 1.62
CA ILE A 66 11.20 12.67 1.56
C ILE A 66 10.61 13.06 2.91
N LYS A 67 11.18 12.55 4.01
CA LYS A 67 10.77 12.89 5.37
C LYS A 67 10.89 14.38 5.65
N ALA A 68 12.03 15.00 5.35
CA ALA A 68 12.22 16.43 5.57
C ALA A 68 11.22 17.30 4.80
N LEU A 69 10.89 16.92 3.55
CA LEU A 69 9.89 17.62 2.74
C LEU A 69 8.46 17.40 3.27
N ALA A 70 8.16 16.21 3.76
CA ALA A 70 6.86 15.92 4.37
C ALA A 70 6.67 16.71 5.68
N GLU A 71 7.70 16.79 6.51
CA GLU A 71 7.68 17.61 7.75
C GLU A 71 7.56 19.10 7.45
N LEU A 72 8.23 19.61 6.41
CA LEU A 72 8.05 20.97 5.94
C LEU A 72 6.62 21.22 5.49
N LEU A 73 6.04 20.30 4.75
CA LEU A 73 4.64 20.38 4.30
C LEU A 73 3.68 20.43 5.49
N GLU A 74 3.86 19.56 6.50
CA GLU A 74 3.07 19.56 7.74
C GLU A 74 3.15 20.93 8.43
N GLU A 75 4.37 21.46 8.61
CA GLU A 75 4.60 22.75 9.29
C GLU A 75 3.92 23.92 8.55
N LYS A 76 4.00 23.94 7.22
CA LYS A 76 3.42 25.01 6.40
C LYS A 76 1.89 24.94 6.28
N THR A 77 1.31 23.78 6.53
CA THR A 77 -0.14 23.56 6.38
C THR A 77 -0.87 23.40 7.71
N LYS A 78 -0.17 23.38 8.85
CA LYS A 78 -0.75 23.11 10.18
C LYS A 78 -1.89 24.04 10.61
N ASP A 79 -1.89 25.29 10.14
CA ASP A 79 -2.88 26.32 10.48
C ASP A 79 -3.95 26.47 9.37
N ILE A 80 -4.03 25.53 8.41
CA ILE A 80 -5.01 25.53 7.33
C ILE A 80 -6.12 24.51 7.66
N ASP A 81 -7.34 25.01 7.90
CA ASP A 81 -8.47 24.17 8.33
C ASP A 81 -9.05 23.32 7.19
N ASP A 82 -9.10 23.83 5.96
CA ASP A 82 -9.80 23.23 4.82
C ASP A 82 -8.86 22.57 3.81
N LEU A 83 -7.90 21.77 4.28
CA LEU A 83 -7.02 21.01 3.39
C LEU A 83 -7.81 19.97 2.59
N PRO A 84 -7.47 19.75 1.29
CA PRO A 84 -8.23 18.85 0.44
C PRO A 84 -7.99 17.38 0.81
N TYR A 85 -8.96 16.51 0.46
CA TYR A 85 -8.82 15.05 0.60
C TYR A 85 -7.48 14.53 0.04
N SER A 86 -7.04 15.06 -1.12
CA SER A 86 -5.78 14.68 -1.75
C SER A 86 -4.55 14.92 -0.87
N PHE A 87 -4.57 15.95 -0.01
CA PHE A 87 -3.53 16.16 0.99
C PHE A 87 -3.46 15.00 1.97
N TYR A 88 -4.58 14.68 2.61
CA TYR A 88 -4.64 13.65 3.66
C TYR A 88 -4.34 12.25 3.11
N SER A 89 -4.90 11.90 1.97
CA SER A 89 -4.66 10.59 1.35
C SER A 89 -3.24 10.45 0.77
N GLY A 90 -2.65 11.54 0.29
CA GLY A 90 -1.28 11.53 -0.22
C GLY A 90 -0.23 11.46 0.88
N ILE A 91 -0.35 12.31 1.92
CA ILE A 91 0.63 12.37 3.00
C ILE A 91 0.57 11.13 3.90
N GLU A 92 -0.59 10.50 4.03
CA GLU A 92 -0.73 9.18 4.66
C GLU A 92 0.20 8.16 4.01
N ASN A 93 0.15 8.04 2.68
CA ASN A 93 1.00 7.11 1.95
C ASN A 93 2.51 7.43 2.10
N VAL A 94 2.87 8.70 2.21
CA VAL A 94 4.26 9.12 2.47
C VAL A 94 4.72 8.60 3.84
N PHE A 95 3.97 8.88 4.91
CA PHE A 95 4.33 8.44 6.25
C PHE A 95 4.26 6.92 6.41
N HIS A 96 3.32 6.25 5.74
CA HIS A 96 3.26 4.80 5.69
C HIS A 96 4.57 4.21 5.11
N ASN A 97 5.03 4.70 3.96
CA ASN A 97 6.26 4.24 3.33
C ASN A 97 7.53 4.57 4.14
N LEU A 98 7.50 5.63 4.95
CA LEU A 98 8.56 5.98 5.88
C LEU A 98 8.54 5.13 7.17
N GLY A 99 7.50 4.30 7.39
CA GLY A 99 7.31 3.53 8.61
C GLY A 99 6.82 4.36 9.80
N GLU A 100 6.39 5.61 9.57
CA GLU A 100 5.82 6.51 10.57
C GLU A 100 4.32 6.23 10.76
N TYR A 101 4.00 5.02 11.22
CA TYR A 101 2.62 4.48 11.20
C TYR A 101 1.63 5.29 12.03
N ASP A 102 2.02 5.90 13.14
CA ASP A 102 1.13 6.74 13.95
C ASP A 102 0.69 7.99 13.18
N LYS A 103 1.61 8.63 12.46
CA LYS A 103 1.29 9.75 11.58
C LYS A 103 0.40 9.32 10.42
N ALA A 104 0.76 8.24 9.74
CA ALA A 104 -0.04 7.69 8.66
C ALA A 104 -1.48 7.38 9.14
N LEU A 105 -1.63 6.79 10.33
CA LEU A 105 -2.93 6.49 10.93
C LEU A 105 -3.76 7.77 11.19
N PHE A 106 -3.13 8.82 11.69
CA PHE A 106 -3.80 10.12 11.88
C PHE A 106 -4.34 10.66 10.55
N TYR A 107 -3.52 10.65 9.49
CA TYR A 107 -3.90 11.20 8.19
C TYR A 107 -4.94 10.36 7.45
N VAL A 108 -4.87 9.03 7.51
CA VAL A 108 -5.89 8.17 6.89
C VAL A 108 -7.25 8.31 7.57
N GLN A 109 -7.28 8.52 8.89
CA GLN A 109 -8.53 8.77 9.61
C GLN A 109 -9.17 10.09 9.16
N ARG A 110 -8.38 11.16 8.99
CA ARG A 110 -8.86 12.42 8.43
C ARG A 110 -9.38 12.26 6.99
N ALA A 111 -8.66 11.50 6.16
CA ALA A 111 -9.11 11.20 4.81
C ALA A 111 -10.45 10.43 4.82
N LEU A 112 -10.63 9.45 5.73
CA LEU A 112 -11.89 8.72 5.87
C LEU A 112 -13.07 9.61 6.25
N GLU A 113 -12.87 10.59 7.15
CA GLU A 113 -13.91 11.55 7.56
C GLU A 113 -14.41 12.39 6.37
N MET A 114 -13.59 12.59 5.35
CA MET A 114 -13.90 13.37 4.14
C MET A 114 -14.54 12.56 3.02
N THR A 115 -14.57 11.23 3.13
CA THR A 115 -15.13 10.36 2.08
C THR A 115 -16.59 10.04 2.35
N GLU A 116 -17.39 10.06 1.29
CA GLU A 116 -18.78 9.58 1.35
C GLU A 116 -18.77 8.05 1.44
N LYS A 117 -19.50 7.51 2.41
CA LYS A 117 -19.63 6.06 2.61
C LYS A 117 -20.16 5.36 1.36
N ASP A 118 -19.79 4.11 1.21
CA ASP A 118 -20.23 3.24 0.10
C ASP A 118 -19.71 3.68 -1.29
N THR A 119 -18.72 4.59 -1.33
CA THR A 119 -18.03 4.98 -2.57
C THR A 119 -16.71 4.22 -2.74
N GLY A 120 -16.20 4.19 -3.98
CA GLY A 120 -14.88 3.61 -4.25
C GLY A 120 -13.75 4.29 -3.45
N SER A 121 -13.80 5.62 -3.33
CA SER A 121 -12.83 6.39 -2.53
C SER A 121 -12.87 6.01 -1.06
N TYR A 122 -14.08 5.85 -0.49
CA TYR A 122 -14.22 5.39 0.90
C TYR A 122 -13.55 4.03 1.11
N PHE A 123 -13.87 3.04 0.26
CA PHE A 123 -13.29 1.70 0.44
C PHE A 123 -11.79 1.66 0.15
N THR A 124 -11.26 2.48 -0.77
CA THR A 124 -9.82 2.61 -0.96
C THR A 124 -9.14 3.16 0.30
N THR A 125 -9.66 4.24 0.86
CA THR A 125 -9.12 4.86 2.08
C THR A 125 -9.25 3.94 3.29
N LEU A 126 -10.40 3.24 3.42
CA LEU A 126 -10.62 2.25 4.47
C LEU A 126 -9.62 1.08 4.34
N HIS A 127 -9.32 0.64 3.12
CA HIS A 127 -8.31 -0.39 2.88
C HIS A 127 -6.92 0.05 3.39
N ASN A 128 -6.50 1.29 3.12
CA ASN A 128 -5.24 1.84 3.64
C ASN A 128 -5.22 1.85 5.18
N TYR A 129 -6.31 2.29 5.80
CA TYR A 129 -6.46 2.24 7.27
C TYR A 129 -6.30 0.80 7.81
N LEU A 130 -6.91 -0.18 7.17
CA LEU A 130 -6.84 -1.59 7.57
C LEU A 130 -5.43 -2.17 7.38
N GLN A 131 -4.72 -1.76 6.33
CA GLN A 131 -3.32 -2.15 6.12
C GLN A 131 -2.41 -1.59 7.21
N LEU A 132 -2.57 -0.31 7.58
CA LEU A 132 -1.83 0.29 8.70
C LEU A 132 -2.10 -0.48 10.01
N LYS A 133 -3.36 -0.78 10.32
CA LYS A 133 -3.73 -1.57 11.50
C LYS A 133 -3.07 -2.96 11.50
N LYS A 134 -2.99 -3.60 10.34
CA LYS A 134 -2.30 -4.88 10.17
C LYS A 134 -0.79 -4.75 10.44
N GLU A 135 -0.13 -3.74 9.89
CA GLU A 135 1.31 -3.53 10.05
C GLU A 135 1.70 -3.15 11.48
N MET A 136 0.82 -2.43 12.16
CA MET A 136 0.94 -2.12 13.60
C MET A 136 0.65 -3.32 14.52
N GLY A 137 0.21 -4.48 13.97
CA GLY A 137 -0.14 -5.67 14.76
C GLY A 137 -1.54 -5.64 15.37
N HIS A 138 -2.40 -4.73 14.93
CA HIS A 138 -3.76 -4.50 15.44
C HIS A 138 -4.87 -5.05 14.53
N LEU A 139 -4.55 -6.05 13.67
CA LEU A 139 -5.48 -6.57 12.67
C LEU A 139 -6.77 -7.12 13.27
N LEU A 140 -6.68 -7.82 14.41
CA LEU A 140 -7.84 -8.43 15.06
C LEU A 140 -8.79 -7.40 15.70
N GLU A 141 -8.30 -6.20 16.01
CA GLU A 141 -9.15 -5.11 16.52
C GLU A 141 -10.13 -4.59 15.46
N VAL A 142 -9.79 -4.76 14.18
CA VAL A 142 -10.57 -4.27 13.04
C VAL A 142 -11.18 -5.39 12.19
N GLN A 143 -11.18 -6.63 12.70
CA GLN A 143 -11.68 -7.79 11.95
C GLN A 143 -13.13 -7.65 11.51
N ASP A 144 -14.01 -7.11 12.37
CA ASP A 144 -15.43 -6.95 12.05
C ASP A 144 -15.63 -5.92 10.94
N VAL A 145 -14.83 -4.85 10.95
CA VAL A 145 -14.81 -3.84 9.88
C VAL A 145 -14.39 -4.47 8.55
N ILE A 146 -13.40 -5.37 8.56
CA ILE A 146 -12.96 -6.10 7.35
C ILE A 146 -14.10 -6.98 6.80
N ILE A 147 -14.79 -7.71 7.68
CA ILE A 147 -15.87 -8.62 7.28
C ILE A 147 -17.06 -7.83 6.70
N GLU A 148 -17.47 -6.76 7.36
CA GLU A 148 -18.55 -5.89 6.89
C GLU A 148 -18.20 -5.20 5.57
N ALA A 149 -16.98 -4.66 5.46
CA ALA A 149 -16.52 -4.01 4.25
C ALA A 149 -16.42 -4.99 3.06
N LEU A 150 -15.93 -6.23 3.29
CA LEU A 150 -15.89 -7.26 2.26
C LEU A 150 -17.30 -7.60 1.73
N ALA A 151 -18.27 -7.76 2.63
CA ALA A 151 -19.67 -8.02 2.24
C ALA A 151 -20.22 -6.85 1.39
N LYS A 152 -19.96 -5.62 1.82
CA LYS A 152 -20.46 -4.42 1.14
C LYS A 152 -19.79 -4.18 -0.20
N VAL A 153 -18.47 -4.35 -0.28
CA VAL A 153 -17.71 -4.25 -1.54
C VAL A 153 -18.17 -5.30 -2.55
N LYS A 154 -18.44 -6.53 -2.09
CA LYS A 154 -18.98 -7.59 -2.95
C LYS A 154 -20.37 -7.24 -3.47
N GLU A 155 -21.24 -6.67 -2.65
CA GLU A 155 -22.57 -6.20 -3.03
C GLU A 155 -22.51 -5.10 -4.08
N LEU A 156 -21.68 -4.07 -3.86
CA LEU A 156 -21.65 -2.85 -4.67
C LEU A 156 -20.86 -3.00 -5.98
N PHE A 157 -19.72 -3.69 -5.94
CA PHE A 157 -18.76 -3.74 -7.05
C PHE A 157 -18.62 -5.14 -7.67
N GLY A 158 -19.18 -6.17 -7.03
CA GLY A 158 -19.09 -7.56 -7.49
C GLY A 158 -17.84 -8.29 -7.02
N GLU A 159 -17.93 -9.62 -7.08
CA GLU A 159 -16.91 -10.52 -6.54
C GLU A 159 -15.58 -10.52 -7.34
N LYS A 160 -15.65 -10.13 -8.60
CA LYS A 160 -14.50 -10.10 -9.53
C LYS A 160 -13.78 -8.75 -9.57
N ASN A 161 -14.24 -7.78 -8.79
CA ASN A 161 -13.63 -6.46 -8.70
C ASN A 161 -12.34 -6.54 -7.86
N VAL A 162 -11.29 -5.82 -8.28
CA VAL A 162 -9.99 -5.75 -7.58
C VAL A 162 -10.12 -5.35 -6.11
N MET A 163 -11.07 -4.46 -5.80
CA MET A 163 -11.33 -4.06 -4.43
C MET A 163 -11.85 -5.23 -3.59
N CYS A 164 -12.71 -6.09 -4.17
CA CYS A 164 -13.18 -7.30 -3.49
C CYS A 164 -12.03 -8.26 -3.20
N SER A 165 -11.09 -8.43 -4.13
CA SER A 165 -9.89 -9.24 -3.91
C SER A 165 -9.02 -8.69 -2.79
N SER A 166 -8.81 -7.36 -2.73
CA SER A 166 -8.04 -6.70 -1.66
C SER A 166 -8.66 -6.94 -0.28
N TYR A 167 -9.98 -6.80 -0.14
CA TYR A 167 -10.67 -7.10 1.11
C TYR A 167 -10.70 -8.60 1.45
N LYS A 168 -10.77 -9.49 0.45
CA LYS A 168 -10.60 -10.94 0.67
C LYS A 168 -9.21 -11.27 1.20
N MET A 169 -8.15 -10.64 0.69
CA MET A 169 -6.79 -10.81 1.21
C MET A 169 -6.67 -10.31 2.66
N ALA A 170 -7.32 -9.20 2.99
CA ALA A 170 -7.40 -8.72 4.38
C ALA A 170 -8.14 -9.72 5.28
N TYR A 171 -9.26 -10.27 4.84
CA TYR A 171 -10.00 -11.31 5.56
C TYR A 171 -9.19 -12.59 5.75
N ILE A 172 -8.49 -13.06 4.72
CA ILE A 172 -7.56 -14.20 4.82
C ILE A 172 -6.47 -13.91 5.86
N SER A 173 -5.95 -12.67 5.91
CA SER A 173 -4.98 -12.28 6.94
C SER A 173 -5.57 -12.38 8.36
N VAL A 174 -6.84 -12.04 8.56
CA VAL A 174 -7.55 -12.25 9.83
C VAL A 174 -7.63 -13.72 10.19
N LEU A 175 -8.03 -14.58 9.25
CA LEU A 175 -8.08 -16.03 9.47
C LEU A 175 -6.71 -16.60 9.88
N MET A 176 -5.64 -16.13 9.24
CA MET A 176 -4.26 -16.54 9.56
C MET A 176 -3.83 -16.09 10.97
N GLU A 177 -4.17 -14.87 11.39
CA GLU A 177 -3.91 -14.41 12.77
C GLU A 177 -4.71 -15.20 13.82
N ARG A 178 -5.93 -15.60 13.49
CA ARG A 178 -6.79 -16.46 14.34
C ARG A 178 -6.40 -17.93 14.31
N ARG A 179 -5.39 -18.30 13.50
CA ARG A 179 -4.98 -19.69 13.29
C ARG A 179 -6.10 -20.59 12.71
N GLU A 180 -7.05 -20.01 11.99
CA GLU A 180 -8.06 -20.73 11.19
C GLU A 180 -7.45 -21.12 9.84
N ASN A 181 -6.35 -21.89 9.90
CA ASN A 181 -5.46 -22.11 8.76
C ASN A 181 -6.10 -22.88 7.61
N GLU A 182 -6.92 -23.91 7.89
CA GLU A 182 -7.64 -24.68 6.88
C GLU A 182 -8.57 -23.77 6.07
N LYS A 183 -9.33 -22.91 6.77
CA LYS A 183 -10.24 -21.97 6.13
C LYS A 183 -9.48 -20.88 5.34
N ALA A 184 -8.37 -20.39 5.88
CA ALA A 184 -7.50 -19.46 5.17
C ALA A 184 -6.97 -20.08 3.87
N TYR A 185 -6.52 -21.34 3.93
CA TYR A 185 -6.04 -22.09 2.76
C TYR A 185 -7.13 -22.26 1.70
N GLU A 186 -8.35 -22.63 2.10
CA GLU A 186 -9.48 -22.76 1.18
C GLU A 186 -9.83 -21.44 0.49
N GLU A 187 -9.86 -20.33 1.24
CA GLU A 187 -10.15 -19.00 0.66
C GLU A 187 -9.04 -18.54 -0.28
N ILE A 188 -7.76 -18.85 0.00
CA ILE A 188 -6.64 -18.60 -0.91
C ILE A 188 -6.84 -19.36 -2.22
N GLN A 189 -7.17 -20.67 -2.15
CA GLN A 189 -7.38 -21.49 -3.34
C GLN A 189 -8.52 -20.97 -4.24
N LYS A 190 -9.57 -20.42 -3.65
CA LYS A 190 -10.68 -19.78 -4.38
C LYS A 190 -10.28 -18.43 -4.98
N LEU A 191 -9.39 -17.68 -4.31
CA LEU A 191 -9.01 -16.35 -4.72
C LEU A 191 -8.00 -16.34 -5.86
N ILE A 192 -7.02 -17.23 -5.86
CA ILE A 192 -5.95 -17.31 -6.87
C ILE A 192 -6.47 -17.27 -8.32
N PRO A 193 -7.42 -18.13 -8.75
CA PRO A 193 -7.90 -18.09 -10.13
C PRO A 193 -8.63 -16.80 -10.48
N ILE A 194 -9.36 -16.18 -9.54
CA ILE A 194 -10.07 -14.91 -9.75
C ILE A 194 -9.07 -13.79 -10.00
N VAL A 195 -8.07 -13.64 -9.13
CA VAL A 195 -7.04 -12.61 -9.25
C VAL A 195 -6.22 -12.81 -10.53
N ARG A 196 -5.85 -14.07 -10.86
CA ARG A 196 -5.10 -14.36 -12.08
C ARG A 196 -5.85 -13.93 -13.33
N GLU A 197 -7.16 -14.22 -13.40
CA GLU A 197 -8.00 -13.91 -14.56
C GLU A 197 -8.24 -12.39 -14.71
N HIS A 198 -8.44 -11.68 -13.60
CA HIS A 198 -8.93 -10.29 -13.64
C HIS A 198 -7.87 -9.23 -13.30
N GLU A 199 -6.81 -9.60 -12.58
CA GLU A 199 -5.77 -8.68 -12.10
C GLU A 199 -4.36 -9.07 -12.61
N GLY A 200 -4.21 -10.26 -13.15
CA GLY A 200 -2.99 -10.74 -13.77
C GLY A 200 -2.07 -11.59 -12.87
N GLU A 201 -1.00 -12.10 -13.48
CA GLU A 201 -0.09 -13.04 -12.81
C GLU A 201 0.66 -12.40 -11.63
N ALA A 202 1.03 -11.13 -11.71
CA ALA A 202 1.74 -10.46 -10.62
C ALA A 202 0.92 -10.48 -9.32
N CYS A 203 -0.33 -10.05 -9.38
CA CYS A 203 -1.24 -10.04 -8.22
C CYS A 203 -1.55 -11.48 -7.75
N ALA A 204 -1.70 -12.44 -8.68
CA ALA A 204 -1.89 -13.84 -8.30
C ALA A 204 -0.69 -14.39 -7.49
N LYS A 205 0.55 -13.97 -7.79
CA LYS A 205 1.74 -14.37 -7.02
C LYS A 205 1.72 -13.82 -5.59
N GLU A 206 1.16 -12.66 -5.36
CA GLU A 206 0.98 -12.12 -4.00
C GLU A 206 0.05 -13.03 -3.17
N VAL A 207 -1.06 -13.48 -3.77
CA VAL A 207 -1.99 -14.41 -3.11
C VAL A 207 -1.34 -15.78 -2.89
N GLU A 208 -0.59 -16.30 -3.86
CA GLU A 208 0.17 -17.53 -3.73
C GLU A 208 1.24 -17.45 -2.62
N MET A 209 1.83 -16.29 -2.37
CA MET A 209 2.75 -16.09 -1.24
C MET A 209 2.04 -16.19 0.12
N MET A 210 0.77 -15.78 0.23
CA MET A 210 -0.02 -16.02 1.45
C MET A 210 -0.17 -17.52 1.73
N GLN A 211 -0.28 -18.34 0.68
CA GLN A 211 -0.35 -19.81 0.81
C GLN A 211 0.92 -20.38 1.46
N ILE A 212 2.13 -19.87 1.14
CA ILE A 212 3.37 -20.31 1.79
C ILE A 212 3.28 -20.15 3.30
N ARG A 213 2.81 -18.98 3.74
CA ARG A 213 2.65 -18.67 5.16
C ARG A 213 1.63 -19.60 5.83
N VAL A 214 0.48 -19.84 5.19
CA VAL A 214 -0.56 -20.73 5.73
C VAL A 214 -0.06 -22.16 5.84
N LEU A 215 0.61 -22.68 4.81
CA LEU A 215 1.20 -24.04 4.84
C LEU A 215 2.19 -24.18 6.01
N ALA A 216 3.06 -23.20 6.21
CA ALA A 216 3.99 -23.22 7.34
C ALA A 216 3.28 -23.16 8.70
N GLN A 217 2.18 -22.41 8.81
CA GLN A 217 1.36 -22.37 10.04
C GLN A 217 0.63 -23.69 10.31
N MET A 218 0.35 -24.48 9.27
CA MET A 218 -0.23 -25.84 9.35
C MET A 218 0.82 -26.92 9.66
N GLY A 219 2.10 -26.55 9.81
CA GLY A 219 3.20 -27.50 9.98
C GLY A 219 3.65 -28.19 8.70
N ARG A 220 3.16 -27.76 7.51
CA ARG A 220 3.51 -28.26 6.18
C ARG A 220 4.69 -27.47 5.60
N GLU A 221 5.81 -27.44 6.34
CA GLU A 221 6.96 -26.57 6.03
C GLU A 221 7.66 -26.97 4.72
N GLU A 222 7.74 -28.28 4.42
CA GLU A 222 8.35 -28.76 3.18
C GLU A 222 7.56 -28.26 1.97
N GLU A 223 6.24 -28.36 2.00
CA GLU A 223 5.36 -27.87 0.92
C GLU A 223 5.40 -26.35 0.80
N ALA A 224 5.48 -25.62 1.93
CA ALA A 224 5.64 -24.17 1.94
C ALA A 224 6.95 -23.76 1.26
N PHE A 225 8.04 -24.47 1.56
CA PHE A 225 9.34 -24.21 0.97
C PHE A 225 9.36 -24.54 -0.53
N GLU A 226 8.85 -25.71 -0.93
CA GLU A 226 8.75 -26.10 -2.34
C GLU A 226 7.93 -25.11 -3.17
N LEU A 227 6.81 -24.61 -2.62
CA LEU A 227 6.01 -23.57 -3.26
C LEU A 227 6.82 -22.27 -3.43
N GLY A 228 7.56 -21.85 -2.40
CA GLY A 228 8.39 -20.65 -2.46
C GLY A 228 9.47 -20.76 -3.56
N GLU A 229 10.18 -21.88 -3.62
CA GLU A 229 11.20 -22.11 -4.65
C GLU A 229 10.60 -22.21 -6.07
N LYS A 230 9.38 -22.75 -6.20
CA LYS A 230 8.62 -22.77 -7.47
C LYS A 230 8.21 -21.36 -7.92
N LEU A 231 7.81 -20.48 -6.99
CA LEU A 231 7.41 -19.10 -7.31
C LEU A 231 8.59 -18.21 -7.69
N ARG A 232 9.77 -18.44 -7.15
CA ARG A 232 10.97 -17.63 -7.35
C ARG A 232 11.29 -17.32 -8.82
N PRO A 233 11.45 -18.30 -9.73
CA PRO A 233 11.73 -18.03 -11.14
C PRO A 233 10.58 -17.29 -11.83
N LEU A 234 9.34 -17.52 -11.43
CA LEU A 234 8.17 -16.88 -12.02
C LEU A 234 8.10 -15.40 -11.63
N ILE A 235 8.33 -15.09 -10.35
CA ILE A 235 8.37 -13.71 -9.86
C ILE A 235 9.55 -12.94 -10.49
N ARG A 236 10.74 -13.58 -10.60
CA ARG A 236 11.90 -12.99 -11.27
C ARG A 236 11.61 -12.64 -12.72
N GLN A 237 10.89 -13.50 -13.43
CA GLN A 237 10.52 -13.27 -14.83
C GLN A 237 9.58 -12.06 -15.00
N ILE A 238 8.71 -11.77 -14.01
CA ILE A 238 7.75 -10.67 -14.06
C ILE A 238 8.41 -9.33 -13.75
N GLY A 239 9.21 -9.23 -12.68
CA GLY A 239 9.70 -7.95 -12.17
C GLY A 239 11.21 -7.90 -11.84
N GLY A 240 11.95 -9.00 -12.06
CA GLY A 240 13.37 -9.07 -11.75
C GLY A 240 13.69 -9.27 -10.26
N ASP A 241 14.99 -9.33 -9.95
CA ASP A 241 15.48 -9.62 -8.59
C ASP A 241 15.28 -8.44 -7.61
N GLU A 242 15.27 -7.22 -8.11
CA GLU A 242 15.08 -6.01 -7.29
C GLU A 242 13.60 -5.68 -7.00
N TRP A 243 12.69 -6.40 -7.63
CA TRP A 243 11.27 -6.16 -7.43
C TRP A 243 10.84 -6.44 -5.98
N GLY A 244 9.96 -5.58 -5.44
CA GLY A 244 9.50 -5.67 -4.05
C GLY A 244 8.90 -7.03 -3.69
N LEU A 245 8.19 -7.67 -4.64
CA LEU A 245 7.61 -9.00 -4.45
C LEU A 245 8.69 -10.09 -4.31
N MET A 246 9.83 -9.99 -5.00
CA MET A 246 10.95 -10.90 -4.82
C MET A 246 11.55 -10.79 -3.41
N LYS A 247 11.76 -9.56 -2.94
CA LYS A 247 12.24 -9.29 -1.57
C LYS A 247 11.27 -9.80 -0.50
N ALA A 248 9.95 -9.67 -0.77
CA ALA A 248 8.91 -10.22 0.10
C ALA A 248 8.90 -11.76 0.11
N LEU A 249 9.11 -12.40 -1.05
CA LEU A 249 9.24 -13.86 -1.16
C LEU A 249 10.44 -14.37 -0.36
N ASP A 250 11.62 -13.74 -0.51
CA ASP A 250 12.82 -14.12 0.20
C ASP A 250 12.64 -14.03 1.72
N ARG A 251 12.00 -12.95 2.19
CA ARG A 251 11.64 -12.80 3.61
C ARG A 251 10.68 -13.90 4.06
N THR A 252 9.67 -14.23 3.25
CA THR A 252 8.68 -15.26 3.58
C THR A 252 9.33 -16.63 3.66
N ILE A 253 10.18 -17.01 2.71
CA ILE A 253 10.93 -18.28 2.72
C ILE A 253 11.88 -18.33 3.93
N ASN A 254 12.57 -17.24 4.24
CA ASN A 254 13.42 -17.17 5.42
C ASN A 254 12.62 -17.38 6.72
N ASN A 255 11.44 -16.79 6.83
CA ASN A 255 10.56 -16.96 7.98
C ASN A 255 10.05 -18.42 8.12
N VAL A 256 9.84 -19.14 7.01
CA VAL A 256 9.55 -20.59 7.04
C VAL A 256 10.75 -21.33 7.61
N LYS A 257 11.97 -21.10 7.07
CA LYS A 257 13.21 -21.76 7.53
C LYS A 257 13.51 -21.53 9.00
N THR A 258 13.28 -20.32 9.49
CA THR A 258 13.55 -19.93 10.89
C THR A 258 12.40 -20.27 11.85
N GLY A 259 11.30 -20.84 11.35
CA GLY A 259 10.17 -21.26 12.18
C GLY A 259 9.32 -20.12 12.73
N VAL A 260 9.41 -18.91 12.16
CA VAL A 260 8.62 -17.75 12.59
C VAL A 260 7.11 -18.02 12.55
N TYR A 261 6.67 -18.85 11.61
CA TYR A 261 5.25 -19.17 11.43
C TYR A 261 4.77 -20.37 12.24
N ARG A 262 5.67 -21.08 12.91
CA ARG A 262 5.29 -22.23 13.74
C ARG A 262 4.32 -21.85 14.84
N PRO A 263 3.42 -22.75 15.24
CA PRO A 263 2.63 -22.56 16.46
C PRO A 263 3.58 -22.34 17.65
N LYS A 264 3.33 -21.30 18.44
CA LYS A 264 4.00 -21.15 19.73
C LYS A 264 3.47 -22.28 20.62
N THR A 265 4.35 -23.22 20.97
CA THR A 265 4.06 -24.30 21.94
C THR A 265 3.79 -23.72 23.32
#